data_9f4855c94d953c02bed2a172c29e175d
#
_entry.id   9f4855c94d953c02bed2a172c29e175d
#
_cell.length_a   1.000
_cell.length_b   1.000
_cell.length_c   1.000
_cell.angle_alpha   90.00
_cell.angle_beta   90.00
_cell.angle_gamma   90.00
#
_symmetry.space_group_name_H-M   'P 1'
#
loop_
_entity.id
_entity.type
_entity.pdbx_description
1 polymer ?
#
loop_
_entity_poly.entity_id
_entity_poly.type
_entity_poly.pdbx_seq_one_letter_code
_entity_poly.pdbx_strand_id
1 'polypeptide(L)'
;MKALILGAAAAALLHITPTVTLVDRSEVVSRLLVGADRFTAREVHLSSSDERRLHDAAGWTPPDDVITFYLGKRADQVEGVLVFMRVDSPHGPLEVAVGFDKAGAIRGVEVTKATVETKPWVVEALRAGLTNPYLGGAASVKGKVGTMAEYMAELVDRGVAHAGASYRLFYR
;
A
#
# COMPACT_ATOMS: atom_id res chain seq x y z
N MET A 1 12.30 -0.86 -59.19
CA MET A 1 12.79 -0.28 -57.94
C MET A 1 11.93 -0.73 -56.81
N LYS A 2 12.46 -1.63 -55.94
CA LYS A 2 11.74 -2.14 -54.74
C LYS A 2 12.22 -1.32 -53.54
N ALA A 3 11.29 -0.52 -52.96
CA ALA A 3 11.59 0.24 -51.75
C ALA A 3 11.54 -0.71 -50.55
N LEU A 4 12.70 -0.87 -49.86
CA LEU A 4 12.81 -1.56 -48.59
C LEU A 4 12.31 -0.60 -47.50
N ILE A 5 11.15 -0.91 -46.88
CA ILE A 5 10.69 -0.22 -45.68
C ILE A 5 11.40 -0.88 -44.50
N LEU A 6 12.45 -0.21 -43.96
CA LEU A 6 13.02 -0.57 -42.66
C LEU A 6 12.06 -0.16 -41.56
N GLY A 7 11.35 -1.12 -40.99
CA GLY A 7 10.58 -0.92 -39.77
C GLY A 7 11.55 -0.80 -38.58
N ALA A 8 11.67 0.40 -38.01
CA ALA A 8 12.35 0.61 -36.73
C ALA A 8 11.47 0.03 -35.63
N ALA A 9 11.81 -1.16 -35.12
CA ALA A 9 11.26 -1.70 -33.88
C ALA A 9 11.80 -0.83 -32.74
N ALA A 10 10.97 0.08 -32.21
CA ALA A 10 11.24 0.78 -30.98
C ALA A 10 11.20 -0.26 -29.85
N ALA A 11 12.38 -0.71 -29.39
CA ALA A 11 12.49 -1.48 -28.16
C ALA A 11 12.05 -0.56 -27.01
N ALA A 12 10.84 -0.75 -26.50
CA ALA A 12 10.42 -0.16 -25.25
C ALA A 12 11.31 -0.76 -24.16
N LEU A 13 12.35 -0.02 -23.76
CA LEU A 13 13.11 -0.31 -22.56
C LEU A 13 12.14 -0.21 -21.39
N LEU A 14 11.68 -1.35 -20.90
CA LEU A 14 11.00 -1.44 -19.63
C LEU A 14 11.99 -0.95 -18.57
N HIS A 15 11.82 0.27 -18.13
CA HIS A 15 12.61 0.86 -17.06
C HIS A 15 12.20 0.19 -15.77
N ILE A 16 12.86 -0.94 -15.44
CA ILE A 16 12.63 -1.62 -14.15
C ILE A 16 13.33 -0.78 -13.10
N THR A 17 12.57 0.09 -12.44
CA THR A 17 13.08 0.85 -11.31
C THR A 17 13.19 -0.07 -10.10
N PRO A 18 14.38 -0.32 -9.55
CA PRO A 18 14.54 -1.19 -8.39
C PRO A 18 13.73 -0.69 -7.19
N THR A 19 13.09 -1.61 -6.47
CA THR A 19 12.44 -1.32 -5.21
C THR A 19 13.46 -1.38 -4.07
N VAL A 20 13.27 -0.50 -3.09
CA VAL A 20 14.06 -0.46 -1.84
C VAL A 20 13.12 -0.60 -0.65
N THR A 21 13.54 -1.36 0.34
CA THR A 21 12.87 -1.47 1.63
C THR A 21 13.19 -0.22 2.45
N LEU A 22 12.17 0.45 2.96
CA LEU A 22 12.28 1.58 3.88
C LEU A 22 12.19 1.11 5.33
N VAL A 23 11.29 0.16 5.59
CA VAL A 23 11.06 -0.48 6.89
C VAL A 23 10.76 -1.95 6.67
N ASP A 24 11.32 -2.82 7.48
CA ASP A 24 11.05 -4.26 7.40
C ASP A 24 9.62 -4.59 7.81
N ARG A 25 8.98 -5.52 7.07
CA ARG A 25 7.60 -5.94 7.35
C ARG A 25 7.43 -6.48 8.77
N SER A 26 8.40 -7.23 9.30
CA SER A 26 8.35 -7.76 10.66
C SER A 26 8.33 -6.66 11.72
N GLU A 27 9.09 -5.59 11.50
CA GLU A 27 9.10 -4.41 12.37
C GLU A 27 7.74 -3.70 12.33
N VAL A 28 7.18 -3.51 11.14
CA VAL A 28 5.86 -2.89 10.96
C VAL A 28 4.75 -3.73 11.60
N VAL A 29 4.78 -5.06 11.42
CA VAL A 29 3.84 -5.99 12.08
C VAL A 29 3.87 -5.79 13.60
N SER A 30 5.06 -5.77 14.20
CA SER A 30 5.22 -5.60 15.66
C SER A 30 4.74 -4.23 16.12
N ARG A 31 4.96 -3.18 15.32
CA ARG A 31 4.63 -1.80 15.66
C ARG A 31 3.15 -1.47 15.48
N LEU A 32 2.51 -1.93 14.40
CA LEU A 32 1.11 -1.64 14.13
C LEU A 32 0.13 -2.61 14.81
N LEU A 33 0.58 -3.81 15.18
CA LEU A 33 -0.23 -4.77 15.93
C LEU A 33 0.10 -4.76 17.43
N VAL A 34 0.23 -3.56 18.00
CA VAL A 34 0.54 -3.35 19.43
C VAL A 34 -0.46 -4.09 20.32
N GLY A 35 0.08 -4.75 21.33
CA GLY A 35 -0.70 -5.51 22.31
C GLY A 35 -0.89 -6.98 21.96
N ALA A 36 -0.48 -7.41 20.78
CA ALA A 36 -0.46 -8.83 20.42
C ALA A 36 0.77 -9.53 21.02
N ASP A 37 0.58 -10.78 21.42
CA ASP A 37 1.63 -11.69 21.84
C ASP A 37 1.93 -12.76 20.79
N ARG A 38 1.06 -12.89 19.80
CA ARG A 38 1.17 -13.85 18.70
C ARG A 38 0.68 -13.24 17.40
N PHE A 39 1.36 -13.58 16.30
CA PHE A 39 1.02 -13.15 14.95
C PHE A 39 0.69 -14.35 14.07
N THR A 40 -0.37 -14.23 13.26
CA THR A 40 -0.76 -15.23 12.26
C THR A 40 -1.12 -14.54 10.96
N ALA A 41 -0.98 -15.25 9.83
CA ALA A 41 -1.44 -14.77 8.53
C ALA A 41 -2.71 -15.53 8.12
N ARG A 42 -3.62 -14.80 7.46
CA ARG A 42 -4.80 -15.34 6.79
C ARG A 42 -4.77 -14.89 5.35
N GLU A 43 -4.70 -15.82 4.43
CA GLU A 43 -4.78 -15.56 3.00
C GLU A 43 -6.23 -15.68 2.52
N VAL A 44 -6.62 -14.76 1.66
CA VAL A 44 -7.90 -14.77 0.94
C VAL A 44 -7.59 -14.85 -0.53
N HIS A 45 -7.93 -15.97 -1.14
CA HIS A 45 -7.85 -16.17 -2.59
C HIS A 45 -9.07 -15.54 -3.23
N LEU A 46 -8.82 -14.60 -4.14
CA LEU A 46 -9.86 -13.81 -4.80
C LEU A 46 -10.41 -14.56 -6.01
N SER A 47 -11.72 -14.61 -6.10
CA SER A 47 -12.41 -14.97 -7.33
C SER A 47 -12.60 -13.74 -8.22
N SER A 48 -12.91 -13.94 -9.51
CA SER A 48 -13.25 -12.83 -10.42
C SER A 48 -14.47 -12.00 -9.94
N SER A 49 -15.34 -12.58 -9.09
CA SER A 49 -16.43 -11.81 -8.46
C SER A 49 -15.93 -10.93 -7.33
N ASP A 50 -14.91 -11.38 -6.59
CA ASP A 50 -14.29 -10.60 -5.51
C ASP A 50 -13.49 -9.43 -6.06
N GLU A 51 -12.77 -9.64 -7.16
CA GLU A 51 -12.08 -8.57 -7.89
C GLU A 51 -13.06 -7.47 -8.35
N ARG A 52 -14.21 -7.87 -8.91
CA ARG A 52 -15.26 -6.89 -9.27
C ARG A 52 -15.77 -6.12 -8.06
N ARG A 53 -16.03 -6.78 -6.94
CA ARG A 53 -16.45 -6.12 -5.69
C ARG A 53 -15.43 -5.10 -5.19
N LEU A 54 -14.14 -5.42 -5.28
CA LEU A 54 -13.06 -4.49 -4.95
C LEU A 54 -13.02 -3.31 -5.92
N HIS A 55 -13.16 -3.58 -7.22
CA HIS A 55 -13.22 -2.54 -8.24
C HIS A 55 -14.39 -1.58 -7.99
N ASP A 56 -15.57 -2.11 -7.71
CA ASP A 56 -16.78 -1.30 -7.41
C ASP A 56 -16.62 -0.50 -6.11
N ALA A 57 -15.94 -1.07 -5.11
CA ALA A 57 -15.79 -0.44 -3.80
C ALA A 57 -14.65 0.61 -3.72
N ALA A 58 -13.60 0.45 -4.52
CA ALA A 58 -12.38 1.27 -4.40
C ALA A 58 -11.74 1.65 -5.76
N GLY A 59 -12.38 1.35 -6.89
CA GLY A 59 -11.82 1.61 -8.22
C GLY A 59 -10.52 0.84 -8.49
N TRP A 60 -10.33 -0.31 -7.82
CA TRP A 60 -9.07 -1.04 -7.81
C TRP A 60 -9.26 -2.52 -8.11
N THR A 61 -8.42 -3.04 -9.01
CA THR A 61 -8.28 -4.47 -9.25
C THR A 61 -6.91 -4.90 -8.71
N PRO A 62 -6.85 -5.87 -7.77
CA PRO A 62 -5.59 -6.36 -7.25
C PRO A 62 -4.69 -6.90 -8.36
N PRO A 63 -3.37 -6.68 -8.29
CA PRO A 63 -2.42 -7.27 -9.24
C PRO A 63 -2.24 -8.78 -9.03
N ASP A 64 -2.51 -9.25 -7.82
CA ASP A 64 -2.42 -10.65 -7.40
C ASP A 64 -3.81 -11.16 -6.98
N ASP A 65 -4.06 -12.45 -7.12
CA ASP A 65 -5.30 -13.12 -6.73
C ASP A 65 -5.38 -13.45 -5.23
N VAL A 66 -4.44 -12.93 -4.44
CA VAL A 66 -4.35 -13.20 -2.99
C VAL A 66 -4.20 -11.91 -2.21
N ILE A 67 -5.00 -11.76 -1.16
CA ILE A 67 -4.82 -10.74 -0.13
C ILE A 67 -4.45 -11.43 1.19
N THR A 68 -3.32 -11.02 1.79
CA THR A 68 -2.86 -11.53 3.07
C THR A 68 -3.18 -10.55 4.20
N PHE A 69 -3.98 -11.01 5.17
CA PHE A 69 -4.24 -10.31 6.43
C PHE A 69 -3.33 -10.84 7.52
N TYR A 70 -2.55 -9.98 8.15
CA TYR A 70 -1.75 -10.31 9.32
C TYR A 70 -2.55 -9.99 10.58
N LEU A 71 -2.72 -10.97 11.44
CA LEU A 71 -3.54 -10.89 12.64
C LEU A 71 -2.66 -10.85 13.87
N GLY A 72 -2.77 -9.80 14.64
CA GLY A 72 -2.19 -9.73 15.98
C GLY A 72 -3.18 -10.28 17.00
N LYS A 73 -2.81 -11.29 17.76
CA LYS A 73 -3.63 -11.93 18.77
C LYS A 73 -3.03 -11.76 20.16
N ARG A 74 -3.93 -11.65 21.15
CA ARG A 74 -3.60 -11.81 22.55
C ARG A 74 -4.48 -12.92 23.12
N ALA A 75 -3.87 -13.96 23.65
CA ALA A 75 -4.55 -15.23 23.89
C ALA A 75 -5.23 -15.69 22.59
N ASP A 76 -6.55 -15.86 22.57
CA ASP A 76 -7.29 -16.27 21.36
C ASP A 76 -8.07 -15.13 20.69
N GLN A 77 -7.94 -13.90 21.20
CA GLN A 77 -8.64 -12.73 20.66
C GLN A 77 -7.76 -11.97 19.66
N VAL A 78 -8.36 -11.51 18.56
CA VAL A 78 -7.70 -10.60 17.61
C VAL A 78 -7.73 -9.20 18.16
N GLU A 79 -6.56 -8.61 18.36
CA GLU A 79 -6.37 -7.23 18.84
C GLU A 79 -6.19 -6.22 17.69
N GLY A 80 -5.81 -6.72 16.51
CA GLY A 80 -5.66 -5.88 15.32
C GLY A 80 -5.36 -6.71 14.07
N VAL A 81 -5.52 -6.04 12.95
CA VAL A 81 -5.30 -6.60 11.60
C VAL A 81 -4.40 -5.67 10.83
N LEU A 82 -3.48 -6.22 10.07
CA LEU A 82 -2.57 -5.46 9.21
C LEU A 82 -2.63 -6.01 7.79
N VAL A 83 -2.61 -5.13 6.81
CA VAL A 83 -2.55 -5.48 5.38
C VAL A 83 -1.43 -4.67 4.73
N PHE A 84 -0.66 -5.31 3.84
CA PHE A 84 0.30 -4.63 2.96
C PHE A 84 -0.32 -4.47 1.58
N MET A 85 -0.44 -3.23 1.12
CA MET A 85 -1.02 -2.88 -0.17
C MET A 85 0.05 -2.38 -1.12
N ARG A 86 0.14 -2.99 -2.29
CA ARG A 86 0.91 -2.46 -3.41
C ARG A 86 0.07 -1.42 -4.15
N VAL A 87 0.66 -0.26 -4.39
CA VAL A 87 0.08 0.82 -5.18
C VAL A 87 1.02 1.09 -6.36
N ASP A 88 0.56 0.78 -7.56
CA ASP A 88 1.35 1.04 -8.76
C ASP A 88 1.24 2.50 -9.21
N SER A 89 2.33 3.01 -9.76
CA SER A 89 2.43 4.36 -10.29
C SER A 89 3.39 4.40 -11.50
N PRO A 90 3.37 5.47 -12.32
CA PRO A 90 4.34 5.66 -13.39
C PRO A 90 5.82 5.65 -12.94
N HIS A 91 6.07 5.96 -11.67
CA HIS A 91 7.41 5.94 -11.04
C HIS A 91 7.72 4.63 -10.33
N GLY A 92 6.90 3.59 -10.59
CA GLY A 92 6.99 2.27 -9.98
C GLY A 92 6.12 2.12 -8.71
N PRO A 93 6.17 0.93 -8.10
CA PRO A 93 5.28 0.59 -6.99
C PRO A 93 5.71 1.22 -5.67
N LEU A 94 4.70 1.53 -4.86
CA LEU A 94 4.80 1.83 -3.44
C LEU A 94 4.14 0.69 -2.65
N GLU A 95 4.70 0.29 -1.52
CA GLU A 95 4.04 -0.63 -0.59
C GLU A 95 3.63 0.14 0.67
N VAL A 96 2.34 0.08 0.98
CA VAL A 96 1.72 0.75 2.13
C VAL A 96 1.18 -0.30 3.08
N ALA A 97 1.60 -0.26 4.33
CA ALA A 97 1.06 -1.06 5.41
C ALA A 97 -0.05 -0.29 6.12
N VAL A 98 -1.21 -0.91 6.31
CA VAL A 98 -2.36 -0.32 6.99
C VAL A 98 -2.80 -1.22 8.13
N GLY A 99 -2.67 -0.73 9.36
CA GLY A 99 -3.11 -1.41 10.57
C GLY A 99 -4.50 -0.97 10.99
N PHE A 100 -5.34 -1.94 11.33
CA PHE A 100 -6.69 -1.75 11.88
C PHE A 100 -6.74 -2.26 13.32
N ASP A 101 -7.47 -1.58 14.17
CA ASP A 101 -7.81 -2.08 15.50
C ASP A 101 -8.95 -3.12 15.43
N LYS A 102 -9.32 -3.68 16.57
CA LYS A 102 -10.41 -4.66 16.69
C LYS A 102 -11.79 -4.11 16.30
N ALA A 103 -11.97 -2.80 16.31
CA ALA A 103 -13.21 -2.14 15.88
C ALA A 103 -13.20 -1.87 14.36
N GLY A 104 -12.05 -2.03 13.69
CA GLY A 104 -11.87 -1.76 12.28
C GLY A 104 -11.49 -0.30 11.97
N ALA A 105 -11.15 0.48 12.99
CA ALA A 105 -10.58 1.80 12.78
C ALA A 105 -9.09 1.71 12.44
N ILE A 106 -8.61 2.64 11.61
CA ILE A 106 -7.20 2.70 11.25
C ILE A 106 -6.37 3.07 12.48
N ARG A 107 -5.46 2.20 12.87
CA ARG A 107 -4.50 2.39 13.96
C ARG A 107 -3.24 3.08 13.51
N GLY A 108 -2.83 2.84 12.28
CA GLY A 108 -1.65 3.45 11.70
C GLY A 108 -1.42 3.05 10.25
N VAL A 109 -0.59 3.84 9.59
CA VAL A 109 -0.20 3.66 8.19
C VAL A 109 1.30 3.87 8.08
N GLU A 110 1.98 2.99 7.35
CA GLU A 110 3.42 3.09 7.08
C GLU A 110 3.73 2.81 5.62
N VAL A 111 4.74 3.47 5.08
CA VAL A 111 5.30 3.16 3.77
C VAL A 111 6.50 2.23 3.96
N THR A 112 6.40 1.00 3.51
CA THR A 112 7.41 -0.04 3.75
C THR A 112 8.37 -0.21 2.60
N LYS A 113 7.92 0.01 1.36
CA LYS A 113 8.76 -0.04 0.16
C LYS A 113 8.45 1.09 -0.78
N ALA A 114 9.49 1.53 -1.48
CA ALA A 114 9.42 2.51 -2.55
C ALA A 114 10.39 2.10 -3.67
N THR A 115 10.40 2.80 -4.79
CA THR A 115 11.48 2.67 -5.78
C THR A 115 12.68 3.54 -5.40
N VAL A 116 13.82 3.27 -6.01
CA VAL A 116 15.01 4.14 -5.84
C VAL A 116 14.68 5.58 -6.21
N GLU A 117 13.87 5.79 -7.26
CA GLU A 117 13.44 7.10 -7.72
C GLU A 117 12.53 7.81 -6.70
N THR A 118 11.53 7.11 -6.19
CA THR A 118 10.50 7.71 -5.31
C THR A 118 10.92 7.78 -3.84
N LYS A 119 11.96 7.05 -3.44
CA LYS A 119 12.45 7.05 -2.05
C LYS A 119 12.70 8.45 -1.47
N PRO A 120 13.40 9.38 -2.16
CA PRO A 120 13.62 10.74 -1.63
C PRO A 120 12.30 11.47 -1.36
N TRP A 121 11.33 11.34 -2.25
CA TRP A 121 10.01 11.99 -2.13
C TRP A 121 9.20 11.43 -0.96
N VAL A 122 9.25 10.10 -0.77
CA VAL A 122 8.62 9.45 0.38
C VAL A 122 9.26 9.93 1.69
N VAL A 123 10.59 9.98 1.76
CA VAL A 123 11.29 10.43 2.97
C VAL A 123 10.93 11.89 3.30
N GLU A 124 10.86 12.77 2.30
CA GLU A 124 10.44 14.14 2.49
C GLU A 124 8.99 14.23 2.97
N ALA A 125 8.09 13.50 2.32
CA ALA A 125 6.68 13.46 2.69
C ALA A 125 6.46 12.90 4.10
N LEU A 126 7.20 11.86 4.52
CA LEU A 126 7.16 11.33 5.88
C LEU A 126 7.62 12.36 6.92
N ARG A 127 8.69 13.11 6.63
CA ARG A 127 9.14 14.22 7.50
C ARG A 127 8.11 15.34 7.62
N ALA A 128 7.33 15.58 6.57
CA ALA A 128 6.23 16.54 6.56
C ALA A 128 4.94 16.01 7.21
N GLY A 129 4.92 14.76 7.67
CA GLY A 129 3.79 14.14 8.35
C GLY A 129 2.80 13.44 7.42
N LEU A 130 3.28 12.79 6.36
CA LEU A 130 2.47 12.05 5.40
C LEU A 130 1.45 11.11 6.05
N THR A 131 1.82 10.43 7.13
CA THR A 131 0.96 9.46 7.82
C THR A 131 0.17 10.05 9.00
N ASN A 132 0.38 11.33 9.35
CA ASN A 132 -0.27 11.97 10.49
C ASN A 132 -1.80 12.00 10.40
N PRO A 133 -2.44 12.20 9.22
CA PRO A 133 -3.89 12.19 9.10
C PRO A 133 -4.53 10.87 9.58
N TYR A 134 -3.83 9.75 9.41
CA TYR A 134 -4.32 8.42 9.79
C TYR A 134 -4.08 8.09 11.27
N LEU A 135 -3.22 8.85 11.94
CA LEU A 135 -2.94 8.72 13.38
C LEU A 135 -3.79 9.66 14.24
N GLY A 136 -4.86 10.22 13.67
CA GLY A 136 -5.67 11.24 14.34
C GLY A 136 -5.03 12.64 14.36
N GLY A 137 -3.94 12.82 13.61
CA GLY A 137 -3.29 14.11 13.43
C GLY A 137 -4.05 14.99 12.45
N ALA A 138 -4.24 16.25 12.77
CA ALA A 138 -4.96 17.22 11.94
C ALA A 138 -4.17 17.71 10.71
N ALA A 139 -2.93 17.26 10.52
CA ALA A 139 -2.02 17.80 9.50
C ALA A 139 -2.06 17.00 8.21
N SER A 140 -2.67 17.55 7.18
CA SER A 140 -2.52 17.05 5.81
C SER A 140 -1.17 17.50 5.24
N VAL A 141 -0.54 16.64 4.44
CA VAL A 141 0.66 16.97 3.67
C VAL A 141 0.32 17.93 2.52
N LYS A 142 -0.94 17.93 2.05
CA LYS A 142 -1.41 18.78 0.93
C LYS A 142 -1.15 20.25 1.20
N GLY A 143 -0.52 20.91 0.25
CA GLY A 143 -0.21 22.35 0.32
C GLY A 143 0.90 22.75 1.30
N LYS A 144 1.59 21.77 1.93
CA LYS A 144 2.68 22.04 2.90
C LYS A 144 4.07 21.73 2.36
N VAL A 145 4.14 20.88 1.37
CA VAL A 145 5.39 20.40 0.76
C VAL A 145 5.15 20.39 -0.76
N GLY A 146 6.19 20.45 -1.55
CA GLY A 146 6.07 20.54 -3.00
C GLY A 146 5.35 19.34 -3.65
N THR A 147 5.08 19.45 -4.92
CA THR A 147 4.24 18.56 -5.74
C THR A 147 4.54 17.06 -5.61
N MET A 148 5.81 16.69 -5.35
CA MET A 148 6.19 15.27 -5.19
C MET A 148 5.70 14.67 -3.86
N ALA A 149 5.67 15.45 -2.79
CA ALA A 149 5.12 15.00 -1.51
C ALA A 149 3.59 14.89 -1.57
N GLU A 150 2.91 15.77 -2.28
CA GLU A 150 1.47 15.66 -2.55
C GLU A 150 1.16 14.41 -3.37
N TYR A 151 1.96 14.13 -4.39
CA TYR A 151 1.85 12.91 -5.17
C TYR A 151 2.03 11.65 -4.31
N MET A 152 3.02 11.63 -3.39
CA MET A 152 3.18 10.53 -2.45
C MET A 152 1.97 10.39 -1.51
N ALA A 153 1.38 11.50 -1.08
CA ALA A 153 0.17 11.47 -0.26
C ALA A 153 -1.01 10.82 -0.99
N GLU A 154 -1.20 11.13 -2.27
CA GLU A 154 -2.24 10.50 -3.10
C GLU A 154 -2.03 9.00 -3.29
N LEU A 155 -0.77 8.54 -3.42
CA LEU A 155 -0.45 7.11 -3.49
C LEU A 155 -0.78 6.40 -2.17
N VAL A 156 -0.44 7.01 -1.04
CA VAL A 156 -0.75 6.45 0.29
C VAL A 156 -2.27 6.43 0.50
N ASP A 157 -2.99 7.50 0.17
CA ASP A 157 -4.46 7.56 0.25
C ASP A 157 -5.11 6.42 -0.55
N ARG A 158 -4.61 6.12 -1.76
CA ARG A 158 -5.06 4.97 -2.55
C ARG A 158 -4.79 3.65 -1.83
N GLY A 159 -3.59 3.45 -1.31
CA GLY A 159 -3.25 2.25 -0.54
C GLY A 159 -4.16 2.04 0.66
N VAL A 160 -4.47 3.11 1.39
CA VAL A 160 -5.41 3.09 2.52
C VAL A 160 -6.84 2.75 2.06
N ALA A 161 -7.29 3.33 0.95
CA ALA A 161 -8.61 3.02 0.38
C ALA A 161 -8.74 1.55 -0.03
N HIS A 162 -7.70 1.00 -0.70
CA HIS A 162 -7.64 -0.42 -1.09
C HIS A 162 -7.64 -1.35 0.14
N ALA A 163 -6.83 -1.04 1.15
CA ALA A 163 -6.80 -1.79 2.42
C ALA A 163 -8.16 -1.77 3.13
N GLY A 164 -8.78 -0.60 3.21
CA GLY A 164 -10.09 -0.42 3.83
C GLY A 164 -11.20 -1.19 3.11
N ALA A 165 -11.20 -1.20 1.77
CA ALA A 165 -12.13 -1.99 0.97
C ALA A 165 -11.91 -3.49 1.20
N SER A 166 -10.67 -3.97 1.14
CA SER A 166 -10.30 -5.36 1.38
C SER A 166 -10.71 -5.82 2.78
N TYR A 167 -10.43 -5.00 3.80
CA TYR A 167 -10.82 -5.29 5.17
C TYR A 167 -12.33 -5.45 5.33
N ARG A 168 -13.12 -4.51 4.78
CA ARG A 168 -14.59 -4.57 4.86
C ARG A 168 -15.21 -5.74 4.12
N LEU A 169 -14.64 -6.11 2.97
CA LEU A 169 -15.23 -7.15 2.11
C LEU A 169 -14.86 -8.57 2.54
N PHE A 170 -13.68 -8.78 3.13
CA PHE A 170 -13.12 -10.13 3.32
C PHE A 170 -12.72 -10.45 4.75
N TYR A 171 -12.59 -9.46 5.61
CA TYR A 171 -12.18 -9.69 6.98
C TYR A 171 -13.33 -9.51 8.00
N ARG A 172 -14.11 -8.48 7.85
CA ARG A 172 -15.20 -8.11 8.77
C ARG A 172 -16.52 -8.86 8.49
#